data_4e4d6bb2042eea5334c5b6145c8bab5a
#
_entry.id   4e4d6bb2042eea5334c5b6145c8bab5a
#
_cell.length_a   1.000
_cell.length_b   1.000
_cell.length_c   1.000
_cell.angle_alpha   90.00
_cell.angle_beta   90.00
_cell.angle_gamma   90.00
#
_symmetry.space_group_name_H-M   'P 1'
#
loop_
_entity.id
_entity.type
_entity.pdbx_description
1 polymer ?
#
loop_
_entity_poly.entity_id
_entity_poly.type
_entity_poly.pdbx_seq_one_letter_code
_entity_poly.pdbx_strand_id
1 'polypeptide(L)'
;MAGNMDFFGRALAGYLSAKLALPAAFAGDIPWQERERRFDLGAIALVWICGLPYIQKAADPAAQSKLVAAPVMAGERYAGKPVYFSDIVVRRDSPFRQFDDLRGAAWSYNEPNSHSGCTTIRWYLAQRGEGGDFFGRVLESGSHENSINLILNGEIDGSAIDSTVLELEIARRPALAEEIRVLDTIGPSPIPPWVAGGGLPDDMLERLRRAFWHIHEDPDGKRILQSARMARFVPVSDSDYDPIRKMTAEAAVVEFPHKGT
;
A
#
# COMPACT_ATOMS: atom_id res chain seq x y z
N MET A 1 2.82 -5.78 -2.38
CA MET A 1 2.62 -4.55 -3.17
C MET A 1 1.73 -4.83 -4.37
N ALA A 2 0.96 -3.84 -4.79
CA ALA A 2 0.07 -3.92 -5.94
C ALA A 2 0.81 -4.34 -7.21
N GLY A 3 0.19 -5.19 -8.04
CA GLY A 3 0.77 -5.72 -9.27
C GLY A 3 1.09 -4.64 -10.30
N ASN A 4 0.38 -3.52 -10.23
CA ASN A 4 0.64 -2.37 -11.09
C ASN A 4 2.01 -1.71 -10.86
N MET A 5 2.78 -2.11 -9.84
CA MET A 5 4.13 -1.59 -9.54
C MET A 5 5.28 -2.53 -9.96
N ASP A 6 5.01 -3.67 -10.58
CA ASP A 6 6.06 -4.64 -10.96
C ASP A 6 7.10 -4.04 -11.94
N PHE A 7 6.67 -3.14 -12.84
CA PHE A 7 7.60 -2.43 -13.73
C PHE A 7 8.62 -1.59 -12.96
N PHE A 8 8.18 -0.92 -11.89
CA PHE A 8 9.03 -0.15 -11.01
C PHE A 8 10.00 -1.06 -10.24
N GLY A 9 9.52 -2.18 -9.70
CA GLY A 9 10.35 -3.17 -9.02
C GLY A 9 11.48 -3.69 -9.90
N ARG A 10 11.20 -4.00 -11.18
CA ARG A 10 12.22 -4.43 -12.16
C ARG A 10 13.26 -3.34 -12.43
N ALA A 11 12.80 -2.10 -12.67
CA ALA A 11 13.69 -0.97 -12.92
C ALA A 11 14.58 -0.65 -11.71
N LEU A 12 14.00 -0.65 -10.51
CA LEU A 12 14.73 -0.42 -9.26
C LEU A 12 15.76 -1.52 -9.00
N ALA A 13 15.43 -2.79 -9.22
CA ALA A 13 16.37 -3.90 -9.07
C ALA A 13 17.59 -3.74 -10.00
N GLY A 14 17.39 -3.36 -11.26
CA GLY A 14 18.47 -3.06 -12.21
C GLY A 14 19.36 -1.90 -11.74
N TYR A 15 18.74 -0.82 -11.26
CA TYR A 15 19.46 0.33 -10.70
C TYR A 15 20.32 -0.07 -9.47
N LEU A 16 19.73 -0.79 -8.51
CA LEU A 16 20.42 -1.26 -7.32
C LEU A 16 21.56 -2.21 -7.67
N SER A 17 21.34 -3.10 -8.64
CA SER A 17 22.41 -4.01 -9.13
C SER A 17 23.63 -3.24 -9.62
N ALA A 18 23.42 -2.20 -10.41
CA ALA A 18 24.50 -1.35 -10.91
C ALA A 18 25.18 -0.55 -9.78
N LYS A 19 24.40 0.07 -8.89
CA LYS A 19 24.94 0.91 -7.80
C LYS A 19 25.68 0.14 -6.72
N LEU A 20 25.26 -1.08 -6.44
CA LEU A 20 25.87 -1.93 -5.41
C LEU A 20 26.95 -2.84 -5.98
N ALA A 21 27.10 -2.92 -7.29
CA ALA A 21 27.96 -3.88 -8.00
C ALA A 21 27.68 -5.34 -7.56
N LEU A 22 26.41 -5.67 -7.42
CA LEU A 22 25.91 -6.98 -7.00
C LEU A 22 24.72 -7.40 -7.86
N PRO A 23 24.58 -8.69 -8.22
CA PRO A 23 23.39 -9.15 -8.92
C PRO A 23 22.14 -8.90 -8.07
N ALA A 24 21.18 -8.16 -8.59
CA ALA A 24 19.86 -7.98 -8.00
C ALA A 24 18.79 -8.25 -9.05
N ALA A 25 17.79 -9.04 -8.70
CA ALA A 25 16.66 -9.37 -9.57
C ALA A 25 15.34 -9.17 -8.85
N PHE A 26 14.33 -8.74 -9.60
CA PHE A 26 12.98 -8.60 -9.08
C PHE A 26 12.23 -9.93 -9.18
N ALA A 27 11.71 -10.41 -8.06
CA ALA A 27 10.94 -11.65 -7.98
C ALA A 27 9.46 -11.40 -8.38
N GLY A 28 9.23 -10.96 -9.62
CA GLY A 28 7.90 -10.60 -10.12
C GLY A 28 7.05 -11.78 -10.61
N ASP A 29 7.68 -12.92 -10.87
CA ASP A 29 7.02 -14.07 -11.50
C ASP A 29 6.31 -15.00 -10.50
N ILE A 30 6.26 -14.59 -9.22
CA ILE A 30 5.62 -15.31 -8.13
C ILE A 30 4.60 -14.41 -7.43
N PRO A 31 3.49 -14.97 -6.90
CA PRO A 31 2.49 -14.22 -6.13
C PRO A 31 3.12 -13.48 -4.95
N TRP A 32 2.51 -12.35 -4.54
CA TRP A 32 3.05 -11.54 -3.45
C TRP A 32 3.12 -12.30 -2.12
N GLN A 33 2.18 -13.22 -1.86
CA GLN A 33 2.18 -14.09 -0.67
C GLN A 33 3.44 -14.97 -0.64
N GLU A 34 3.84 -15.51 -1.79
CA GLU A 34 5.06 -16.29 -1.90
C GLU A 34 6.31 -15.42 -1.78
N ARG A 35 6.29 -14.18 -2.29
CA ARG A 35 7.39 -13.20 -2.06
C ARG A 35 7.57 -12.94 -0.57
N GLU A 36 6.48 -12.72 0.16
CA GLU A 36 6.51 -12.46 1.59
C GLU A 36 7.01 -13.68 2.37
N ARG A 37 6.52 -14.88 2.06
CA ARG A 37 7.02 -16.13 2.64
C ARG A 37 8.51 -16.32 2.39
N ARG A 38 8.99 -16.05 1.17
CA ARG A 38 10.43 -16.17 0.84
C ARG A 38 11.26 -15.11 1.55
N PHE A 39 10.72 -13.93 1.78
CA PHE A 39 11.37 -12.92 2.61
C PHE A 39 11.54 -13.41 4.05
N ASP A 40 10.49 -13.95 4.65
CA ASP A 40 10.53 -14.49 6.02
C ASP A 40 11.53 -15.66 6.17
N LEU A 41 11.73 -16.42 5.10
CA LEU A 41 12.74 -17.49 5.03
C LEU A 41 14.15 -17.00 4.64
N GLY A 42 14.35 -15.69 4.45
CA GLY A 42 15.64 -15.12 4.05
C GLY A 42 16.04 -15.36 2.58
N ALA A 43 15.16 -15.94 1.75
CA ALA A 43 15.41 -16.16 0.31
C ALA A 43 15.21 -14.90 -0.54
N ILE A 44 14.50 -13.90 -0.03
CA ILE A 44 14.41 -12.55 -0.59
C ILE A 44 14.99 -11.57 0.43
N ALA A 45 15.98 -10.80 0.01
CA ALA A 45 16.70 -9.90 0.90
C ALA A 45 15.99 -8.56 1.14
N LEU A 46 15.11 -8.14 0.24
CA LEU A 46 14.49 -6.81 0.25
C LEU A 46 13.05 -6.89 -0.26
N VAL A 47 12.11 -6.29 0.48
CA VAL A 47 10.69 -6.21 0.10
C VAL A 47 10.15 -4.81 0.29
N TRP A 48 9.17 -4.46 -0.50
CA TRP A 48 8.29 -3.32 -0.28
C TRP A 48 6.95 -3.86 0.22
N ILE A 49 6.63 -3.63 1.49
CA ILE A 49 5.45 -4.23 2.15
C ILE A 49 4.50 -3.18 2.71
N CYS A 50 3.23 -3.54 2.84
CA CYS A 50 2.24 -2.69 3.49
C CYS A 50 2.62 -2.43 4.96
N GLY A 51 2.19 -1.28 5.50
CA GLY A 51 2.50 -0.89 6.86
C GLY A 51 1.98 -1.85 7.92
N LEU A 52 0.82 -2.51 7.71
CA LEU A 52 0.30 -3.49 8.65
C LEU A 52 1.17 -4.76 8.73
N PRO A 53 1.53 -5.46 7.64
CA PRO A 53 2.53 -6.52 7.69
C PRO A 53 3.87 -6.08 8.27
N TYR A 54 4.31 -4.84 8.00
CA TYR A 54 5.54 -4.33 8.60
C TYR A 54 5.47 -4.31 10.13
N ILE A 55 4.43 -3.70 10.73
CA ILE A 55 4.32 -3.64 12.20
C ILE A 55 4.17 -5.03 12.85
N GLN A 56 3.54 -5.97 12.17
CA GLN A 56 3.45 -7.36 12.62
C GLN A 56 4.83 -8.03 12.64
N LYS A 57 5.64 -7.86 11.58
CA LYS A 57 7.03 -8.36 11.53
C LYS A 57 7.93 -7.66 12.55
N ALA A 58 7.77 -6.36 12.76
CA ALA A 58 8.55 -5.60 13.73
C ALA A 58 8.24 -6.01 15.19
N ALA A 59 7.05 -6.54 15.46
CA ALA A 59 6.66 -7.07 16.75
C ALA A 59 7.21 -8.49 17.01
N ASP A 60 7.66 -9.21 15.98
CA ASP A 60 8.26 -10.53 16.09
C ASP A 60 9.79 -10.43 16.21
N PRO A 61 10.39 -10.72 17.39
CA PRO A 61 11.83 -10.69 17.54
C PRO A 61 12.60 -11.64 16.61
N ALA A 62 11.95 -12.69 16.11
CA ALA A 62 12.55 -13.63 15.18
C ALA A 62 12.64 -13.09 13.75
N ALA A 63 11.76 -12.18 13.37
CA ALA A 63 11.69 -11.65 11.99
C ALA A 63 12.88 -10.74 11.63
N GLN A 64 13.51 -10.07 12.63
CA GLN A 64 14.70 -9.20 12.49
C GLN A 64 14.67 -8.28 11.25
N SER A 65 13.50 -7.80 10.86
CA SER A 65 13.34 -6.93 9.71
C SER A 65 13.96 -5.54 9.95
N LYS A 66 14.66 -4.99 8.96
CA LYS A 66 15.37 -3.69 9.06
C LYS A 66 14.78 -2.70 8.07
N LEU A 67 14.31 -1.54 8.54
CA LEU A 67 13.85 -0.46 7.67
C LEU A 67 14.97 0.07 6.77
N VAL A 68 14.67 0.25 5.51
CA VAL A 68 15.59 0.80 4.51
C VAL A 68 15.21 2.22 4.16
N ALA A 69 13.99 2.42 3.67
CA ALA A 69 13.47 3.71 3.23
C ALA A 69 11.96 3.66 3.05
N ALA A 70 11.33 4.83 3.00
CA ALA A 70 9.95 4.98 2.53
C ALA A 70 9.89 5.97 1.36
N PRO A 71 8.99 5.74 0.37
CA PRO A 71 8.82 6.68 -0.72
C PRO A 71 8.12 7.95 -0.25
N VAL A 72 8.46 9.07 -0.87
CA VAL A 72 7.68 10.31 -0.86
C VAL A 72 7.06 10.44 -2.23
N MET A 73 5.75 10.42 -2.29
CA MET A 73 5.02 10.52 -3.54
C MET A 73 5.08 11.94 -4.10
N ALA A 74 5.05 12.05 -5.43
CA ALA A 74 4.90 13.33 -6.10
C ALA A 74 3.43 13.77 -5.99
N GLY A 75 3.21 15.07 -5.79
CA GLY A 75 1.88 15.65 -5.67
C GLY A 75 1.69 16.43 -4.36
N GLU A 76 0.91 17.50 -4.46
CA GLU A 76 0.70 18.46 -3.35
C GLU A 76 0.03 17.82 -2.14
N ARG A 77 -0.89 16.88 -2.34
CA ARG A 77 -1.61 16.20 -1.24
C ARG A 77 -0.70 15.47 -0.26
N TYR A 78 0.47 15.04 -0.72
CA TYR A 78 1.46 14.32 0.12
C TYR A 78 2.36 15.27 0.93
N ALA A 79 2.35 16.58 0.61
CA ALA A 79 3.09 17.63 1.31
C ALA A 79 4.60 17.32 1.48
N GLY A 80 5.19 16.56 0.56
CA GLY A 80 6.59 16.15 0.61
C GLY A 80 6.94 15.17 1.74
N LYS A 81 5.94 14.50 2.32
CA LYS A 81 6.06 13.52 3.43
C LYS A 81 5.92 12.09 2.94
N PRO A 82 6.48 11.10 3.67
CA PRO A 82 6.32 9.68 3.36
C PRO A 82 4.96 9.15 3.85
N VAL A 83 3.89 9.65 3.27
CA VAL A 83 2.52 9.33 3.64
C VAL A 83 1.69 8.97 2.42
N TYR A 84 0.55 8.34 2.66
CA TYR A 84 -0.46 8.03 1.66
C TYR A 84 -1.87 8.08 2.27
N PHE A 85 -2.90 7.86 1.48
CA PHE A 85 -4.29 7.94 1.88
C PHE A 85 -5.06 6.71 1.44
N SER A 86 -6.18 6.46 2.10
CA SER A 86 -7.20 5.51 1.65
C SER A 86 -8.35 6.33 1.06
N ASP A 87 -8.44 6.35 -0.26
CA ASP A 87 -9.49 7.05 -0.98
C ASP A 87 -10.72 6.15 -1.10
N ILE A 88 -11.86 6.63 -0.61
CA ILE A 88 -13.15 5.94 -0.73
C ILE A 88 -13.69 6.22 -2.11
N VAL A 89 -13.69 5.21 -2.96
CA VAL A 89 -14.01 5.30 -4.39
C VAL A 89 -15.37 4.67 -4.66
N VAL A 90 -16.16 5.38 -5.46
CA VAL A 90 -17.45 4.93 -5.98
C VAL A 90 -17.54 5.25 -7.48
N ARG A 91 -18.50 4.66 -8.18
CA ARG A 91 -18.78 5.08 -9.57
C ARG A 91 -19.21 6.54 -9.60
N ARG A 92 -18.83 7.26 -10.65
CA ARG A 92 -19.15 8.69 -10.80
C ARG A 92 -20.66 8.94 -10.87
N ASP A 93 -21.40 8.09 -11.52
CA ASP A 93 -22.86 8.18 -11.69
C ASP A 93 -23.66 7.61 -10.51
N SER A 94 -22.99 7.07 -9.47
CA SER A 94 -23.67 6.53 -8.28
C SER A 94 -24.42 7.61 -7.50
N PRO A 95 -25.47 7.25 -6.76
CA PRO A 95 -26.26 8.21 -5.96
C PRO A 95 -25.54 8.69 -4.70
N PHE A 96 -24.49 7.99 -4.23
CA PHE A 96 -23.79 8.29 -2.98
C PHE A 96 -23.13 9.66 -3.03
N ARG A 97 -23.26 10.49 -1.99
CA ARG A 97 -22.70 11.84 -1.91
C ARG A 97 -21.74 12.00 -0.74
N GLN A 98 -21.86 11.18 0.28
CA GLN A 98 -21.08 11.14 1.50
C GLN A 98 -20.91 9.69 1.97
N PHE A 99 -20.00 9.45 2.91
CA PHE A 99 -19.73 8.10 3.41
C PHE A 99 -20.98 7.40 3.98
N ASP A 100 -21.82 8.15 4.70
CA ASP A 100 -23.02 7.59 5.34
C ASP A 100 -24.05 7.04 4.35
N ASP A 101 -24.03 7.50 3.12
CA ASP A 101 -24.90 6.99 2.06
C ASP A 101 -24.53 5.55 1.66
N LEU A 102 -23.32 5.08 2.02
CA LEU A 102 -22.87 3.71 1.78
C LEU A 102 -23.43 2.68 2.78
N ARG A 103 -24.27 3.10 3.72
CA ARG A 103 -24.92 2.17 4.65
C ARG A 103 -25.79 1.19 3.87
N GLY A 104 -25.58 -0.10 4.10
CA GLY A 104 -26.26 -1.18 3.39
C GLY A 104 -25.75 -1.44 1.96
N ALA A 105 -24.77 -0.66 1.47
CA ALA A 105 -24.18 -0.82 0.15
C ALA A 105 -23.29 -2.08 0.05
N ALA A 106 -23.02 -2.50 -1.18
CA ALA A 106 -22.05 -3.54 -1.46
C ALA A 106 -20.63 -2.96 -1.43
N TRP A 107 -19.78 -3.52 -0.59
CA TRP A 107 -18.41 -3.06 -0.35
C TRP A 107 -17.36 -4.11 -0.67
N SER A 108 -16.15 -3.69 -1.06
CA SER A 108 -15.00 -4.60 -1.06
C SER A 108 -13.81 -4.04 -0.31
N TYR A 109 -12.97 -4.96 0.15
CA TYR A 109 -11.59 -4.68 0.56
C TYR A 109 -10.64 -5.57 -0.25
N ASN A 110 -9.40 -5.13 -0.44
CA ASN A 110 -8.44 -5.90 -1.25
C ASN A 110 -7.98 -7.16 -0.54
N GLU A 111 -7.56 -7.08 0.74
CA GLU A 111 -7.01 -8.19 1.53
C GLU A 111 -7.20 -7.91 3.02
N PRO A 112 -7.31 -8.96 3.88
CA PRO A 112 -7.44 -8.78 5.32
C PRO A 112 -6.25 -8.04 5.96
N ASN A 113 -5.03 -8.29 5.46
CA ASN A 113 -3.80 -7.66 5.95
C ASN A 113 -3.48 -6.31 5.28
N SER A 114 -4.41 -5.75 4.53
CA SER A 114 -4.26 -4.41 3.95
C SER A 114 -4.56 -3.34 4.99
N HIS A 115 -3.62 -2.40 5.17
CA HIS A 115 -3.89 -1.22 5.97
C HIS A 115 -4.90 -0.30 5.27
N SER A 116 -4.63 0.12 4.02
CA SER A 116 -5.48 1.07 3.28
C SER A 116 -6.86 0.54 2.92
N GLY A 117 -6.96 -0.71 2.50
CA GLY A 117 -8.23 -1.25 1.99
C GLY A 117 -9.11 -1.90 3.07
N CYS A 118 -8.53 -2.33 4.18
CA CYS A 118 -9.25 -3.05 5.23
C CYS A 118 -9.18 -2.35 6.59
N THR A 119 -7.97 -2.17 7.15
CA THR A 119 -7.81 -1.65 8.52
C THR A 119 -8.33 -0.23 8.66
N THR A 120 -8.04 0.66 7.69
CA THR A 120 -8.48 2.06 7.76
C THR A 120 -10.00 2.20 7.76
N ILE A 121 -10.72 1.36 7.00
CA ILE A 121 -12.19 1.38 6.97
C ILE A 121 -12.77 0.84 8.27
N ARG A 122 -12.23 -0.26 8.81
CA ARG A 122 -12.65 -0.78 10.10
C ARG A 122 -12.41 0.25 11.20
N TRP A 123 -11.26 0.92 11.19
CA TRP A 123 -10.96 2.02 12.09
C TRP A 123 -11.95 3.19 11.93
N TYR A 124 -12.22 3.58 10.68
CA TYR A 124 -13.14 4.70 10.39
C TYR A 124 -14.57 4.41 10.88
N LEU A 125 -15.04 3.18 10.71
CA LEU A 125 -16.31 2.73 11.26
C LEU A 125 -16.29 2.78 12.80
N ALA A 126 -15.24 2.24 13.44
CA ALA A 126 -15.09 2.27 14.89
C ALA A 126 -15.15 3.70 15.47
N GLN A 127 -14.45 4.68 14.82
CA GLN A 127 -14.47 6.09 15.25
C GLN A 127 -15.87 6.72 15.14
N ARG A 128 -16.75 6.16 14.32
CA ARG A 128 -18.13 6.62 14.10
C ARG A 128 -19.13 5.85 14.96
N GLY A 129 -18.66 4.88 15.77
CA GLY A 129 -19.52 4.00 16.57
C GLY A 129 -20.31 2.98 15.73
N GLU A 130 -19.82 2.69 14.51
CA GLU A 130 -20.44 1.76 13.57
C GLU A 130 -19.78 0.37 13.65
N GLY A 131 -20.57 -0.67 13.36
CA GLY A 131 -20.11 -2.05 13.32
C GLY A 131 -19.76 -2.53 11.91
N GLY A 132 -19.37 -3.81 11.81
CA GLY A 132 -19.06 -4.44 10.52
C GLY A 132 -20.29 -4.68 9.63
N ASP A 133 -21.47 -4.53 10.18
CA ASP A 133 -22.78 -4.59 9.50
C ASP A 133 -23.19 -3.25 8.85
N PHE A 134 -22.33 -2.22 8.93
CA PHE A 134 -22.57 -0.95 8.24
C PHE A 134 -22.83 -1.16 6.74
N PHE A 135 -22.03 -2.02 6.10
CA PHE A 135 -22.25 -2.41 4.71
C PHE A 135 -23.16 -3.63 4.62
N GLY A 136 -24.03 -3.66 3.61
CA GLY A 136 -24.96 -4.77 3.42
C GLY A 136 -24.31 -6.05 2.91
N ARG A 137 -23.24 -5.92 2.12
CA ARG A 137 -22.43 -7.03 1.63
C ARG A 137 -20.97 -6.61 1.58
N VAL A 138 -20.08 -7.42 2.13
CA VAL A 138 -18.66 -7.19 2.07
C VAL A 138 -17.97 -8.38 1.39
N LEU A 139 -17.01 -8.12 0.49
CA LEU A 139 -16.24 -9.16 -0.18
C LEU A 139 -14.74 -8.81 -0.26
N GLU A 140 -13.92 -9.83 -0.32
CA GLU A 140 -12.50 -9.70 -0.61
C GLU A 140 -12.29 -9.72 -2.12
N SER A 141 -11.60 -8.70 -2.65
CA SER A 141 -11.34 -8.55 -4.09
C SER A 141 -9.96 -9.06 -4.52
N GLY A 142 -9.05 -9.29 -3.57
CA GLY A 142 -7.67 -9.74 -3.80
C GLY A 142 -6.68 -8.63 -4.18
N SER A 143 -7.14 -7.50 -4.74
CA SER A 143 -6.28 -6.35 -5.03
C SER A 143 -7.07 -5.05 -5.18
N HIS A 144 -6.41 -3.89 -5.05
CA HIS A 144 -7.04 -2.60 -5.29
C HIS A 144 -7.50 -2.44 -6.74
N GLU A 145 -6.75 -2.97 -7.71
CA GLU A 145 -7.11 -2.96 -9.13
C GLU A 145 -8.39 -3.75 -9.37
N ASN A 146 -8.54 -4.91 -8.72
CA ASN A 146 -9.79 -5.69 -8.78
C ASN A 146 -10.95 -4.95 -8.14
N SER A 147 -10.74 -4.28 -6.99
CA SER A 147 -11.79 -3.44 -6.38
C SER A 147 -12.27 -2.36 -7.34
N ILE A 148 -11.36 -1.68 -8.04
CA ILE A 148 -11.71 -0.66 -9.05
C ILE A 148 -12.55 -1.30 -10.17
N ASN A 149 -12.15 -2.46 -10.68
CA ASN A 149 -12.88 -3.15 -11.74
C ASN A 149 -14.28 -3.58 -11.28
N LEU A 150 -14.44 -4.08 -10.04
CA LEU A 150 -15.75 -4.43 -9.47
C LEU A 150 -16.67 -3.20 -9.34
N ILE A 151 -16.12 -2.03 -8.97
CA ILE A 151 -16.86 -0.75 -8.96
C ILE A 151 -17.33 -0.39 -10.37
N LEU A 152 -16.44 -0.45 -11.36
CA LEU A 152 -16.76 -0.10 -12.76
C LEU A 152 -17.84 -1.01 -13.34
N ASN A 153 -17.78 -2.32 -13.02
CA ASN A 153 -18.77 -3.31 -13.46
C ASN A 153 -20.13 -3.20 -12.72
N GLY A 154 -20.19 -2.41 -11.64
CA GLY A 154 -21.40 -2.32 -10.79
C GLY A 154 -21.65 -3.54 -9.92
N GLU A 155 -20.61 -4.36 -9.69
CA GLU A 155 -20.68 -5.54 -8.82
C GLU A 155 -20.61 -5.17 -7.34
N ILE A 156 -19.98 -4.02 -7.04
CA ILE A 156 -19.95 -3.37 -5.73
C ILE A 156 -20.19 -1.86 -5.89
N ASP A 157 -20.60 -1.24 -4.81
CA ASP A 157 -20.90 0.19 -4.76
C ASP A 157 -19.67 1.05 -4.44
N GLY A 158 -18.74 0.51 -3.64
CA GLY A 158 -17.53 1.25 -3.26
C GLY A 158 -16.44 0.39 -2.65
N SER A 159 -15.26 0.99 -2.54
CA SER A 159 -14.08 0.41 -1.89
C SER A 159 -13.12 1.50 -1.42
N ALA A 160 -12.28 1.18 -0.42
CA ALA A 160 -11.14 2.01 -0.06
C ALA A 160 -9.92 1.60 -0.89
N ILE A 161 -9.40 2.54 -1.65
CA ILE A 161 -8.28 2.33 -2.55
C ILE A 161 -7.06 3.09 -2.04
N ASP A 162 -5.90 2.44 -2.02
CA ASP A 162 -4.61 3.10 -1.80
C ASP A 162 -4.44 4.23 -2.81
N SER A 163 -4.24 5.46 -2.33
CA SER A 163 -4.13 6.66 -3.17
C SER A 163 -3.03 6.54 -4.22
N THR A 164 -1.94 5.85 -3.90
CA THR A 164 -0.81 5.67 -4.81
C THR A 164 -1.16 4.70 -5.95
N VAL A 165 -1.96 3.68 -5.64
CA VAL A 165 -2.50 2.75 -6.65
C VAL A 165 -3.51 3.47 -7.52
N LEU A 166 -4.45 4.19 -6.92
CA LEU A 166 -5.50 4.93 -7.64
C LEU A 166 -4.91 5.95 -8.62
N GLU A 167 -3.98 6.77 -8.15
CA GLU A 167 -3.34 7.80 -8.98
C GLU A 167 -2.53 7.19 -10.14
N LEU A 168 -1.87 6.05 -9.91
CA LEU A 168 -1.15 5.35 -10.96
C LEU A 168 -2.10 4.73 -11.99
N GLU A 169 -3.23 4.14 -11.55
CA GLU A 169 -4.24 3.62 -12.45
C GLU A 169 -4.89 4.72 -13.30
N ILE A 170 -5.20 5.87 -12.71
CA ILE A 170 -5.71 7.04 -13.45
C ILE A 170 -4.66 7.54 -14.45
N ALA A 171 -3.37 7.60 -14.07
CA ALA A 171 -2.32 8.03 -14.98
C ALA A 171 -2.15 7.10 -16.20
N ARG A 172 -2.39 5.79 -16.00
CA ARG A 172 -2.33 4.79 -17.09
C ARG A 172 -3.60 4.71 -17.93
N ARG A 173 -4.73 4.97 -17.31
CA ARG A 173 -6.07 4.93 -17.89
C ARG A 173 -6.79 6.23 -17.60
N PRO A 174 -6.49 7.35 -18.31
CA PRO A 174 -7.09 8.65 -18.00
C PRO A 174 -8.64 8.66 -18.00
N ALA A 175 -9.27 7.83 -18.83
CA ALA A 175 -10.72 7.67 -18.86
C ALA A 175 -11.29 7.25 -17.49
N LEU A 176 -10.53 6.51 -16.66
CA LEU A 176 -10.94 6.09 -15.34
C LEU A 176 -11.37 7.29 -14.46
N ALA A 177 -10.71 8.44 -14.61
CA ALA A 177 -11.05 9.66 -13.87
C ALA A 177 -12.48 10.15 -14.17
N GLU A 178 -13.04 9.81 -15.33
CA GLU A 178 -14.41 10.18 -15.71
C GLU A 178 -15.44 9.13 -15.27
N GLU A 179 -15.01 7.92 -14.94
CA GLU A 179 -15.87 6.80 -14.57
C GLU A 179 -16.06 6.64 -13.06
N ILE A 180 -15.07 7.09 -12.28
CA ILE A 180 -15.10 7.02 -10.80
C ILE A 180 -14.99 8.40 -10.17
N ARG A 181 -15.26 8.46 -8.88
CA ARG A 181 -14.95 9.62 -8.04
C ARG A 181 -14.55 9.20 -6.63
N VAL A 182 -13.73 10.02 -6.02
CA VAL A 182 -13.42 9.90 -4.59
C VAL A 182 -14.56 10.55 -3.82
N LEU A 183 -15.19 9.78 -2.95
CA LEU A 183 -16.30 10.22 -2.09
C LEU A 183 -15.78 10.84 -0.80
N ASP A 184 -14.71 10.24 -0.23
CA ASP A 184 -14.07 10.65 1.01
C ASP A 184 -12.62 10.17 1.02
N THR A 185 -11.78 10.68 1.92
CA THR A 185 -10.36 10.33 2.04
C THR A 185 -10.00 10.14 3.51
N ILE A 186 -9.44 8.97 3.83
CA ILE A 186 -8.97 8.64 5.18
C ILE A 186 -7.43 8.72 5.22
N GLY A 187 -6.89 9.39 6.22
CA GLY A 187 -5.45 9.55 6.39
C GLY A 187 -5.04 10.97 6.77
N PRO A 188 -3.74 11.33 6.70
CA PRO A 188 -2.67 10.51 6.12
C PRO A 188 -2.26 9.32 7.00
N SER A 189 -1.81 8.26 6.38
CA SER A 189 -1.13 7.12 7.01
C SER A 189 0.33 7.05 6.57
N PRO A 190 1.24 6.50 7.40
CA PRO A 190 2.62 6.20 6.96
C PRO A 190 2.62 5.30 5.74
N ILE A 191 3.35 5.69 4.70
CA ILE A 191 3.41 4.95 3.45
C ILE A 191 4.15 3.61 3.63
N PRO A 192 3.80 2.54 2.88
CA PRO A 192 4.50 1.27 2.91
C PRO A 192 6.03 1.41 2.82
N PRO A 193 6.80 0.80 3.73
CA PRO A 193 8.25 0.89 3.73
C PRO A 193 8.91 -0.15 2.83
N TRP A 194 10.14 0.12 2.41
CA TRP A 194 11.11 -0.89 1.99
C TRP A 194 11.80 -1.48 3.21
N VAL A 195 11.84 -2.80 3.29
CA VAL A 195 12.34 -3.54 4.43
C VAL A 195 13.34 -4.59 3.97
N ALA A 196 14.51 -4.63 4.62
CA ALA A 196 15.51 -5.65 4.43
C ALA A 196 15.37 -6.77 5.47
N GLY A 197 15.66 -8.00 5.07
CA GLY A 197 15.71 -9.15 5.97
C GLY A 197 16.88 -9.07 6.97
N GLY A 198 16.70 -9.67 8.14
CA GLY A 198 17.67 -9.63 9.23
C GLY A 198 19.04 -10.23 8.91
N GLY A 199 19.10 -11.16 7.96
CA GLY A 199 20.35 -11.76 7.50
C GLY A 199 21.23 -10.86 6.61
N LEU A 200 20.75 -9.66 6.24
CA LEU A 200 21.56 -8.75 5.44
C LEU A 200 22.67 -8.13 6.30
N PRO A 201 23.97 -8.22 5.89
CA PRO A 201 25.08 -7.59 6.61
C PRO A 201 24.89 -6.09 6.78
N ASP A 202 25.34 -5.53 7.90
CA ASP A 202 25.10 -4.11 8.23
C ASP A 202 25.78 -3.14 7.23
N ASP A 203 26.96 -3.47 6.73
CA ASP A 203 27.63 -2.68 5.70
C ASP A 203 26.82 -2.67 4.38
N MET A 204 26.21 -3.79 4.03
CA MET A 204 25.34 -3.89 2.86
C MET A 204 24.03 -3.13 3.08
N LEU A 205 23.44 -3.20 4.27
CA LEU A 205 22.27 -2.42 4.63
C LEU A 205 22.53 -0.92 4.47
N GLU A 206 23.66 -0.43 4.96
CA GLU A 206 24.02 0.99 4.84
C GLU A 206 24.26 1.41 3.37
N ARG A 207 24.89 0.56 2.57
CA ARG A 207 25.03 0.80 1.13
C ARG A 207 23.68 0.84 0.42
N LEU A 208 22.78 -0.06 0.78
CA LEU A 208 21.41 -0.12 0.26
C LEU A 208 20.63 1.15 0.63
N ARG A 209 20.67 1.57 1.90
CA ARG A 209 20.04 2.80 2.38
C ARG A 209 20.52 4.02 1.59
N ARG A 210 21.83 4.17 1.41
CA ARG A 210 22.41 5.27 0.61
C ARG A 210 21.92 5.23 -0.83
N ALA A 211 21.86 4.05 -1.45
CA ALA A 211 21.38 3.91 -2.82
C ALA A 211 19.90 4.36 -2.95
N PHE A 212 19.05 4.07 -1.96
CA PHE A 212 17.67 4.55 -1.92
C PHE A 212 17.60 6.06 -1.68
N TRP A 213 18.27 6.58 -0.65
CA TRP A 213 18.13 7.97 -0.24
C TRP A 213 18.66 8.96 -1.29
N HIS A 214 19.64 8.56 -2.10
CA HIS A 214 20.26 9.39 -3.13
C HIS A 214 19.82 9.04 -4.56
N ILE A 215 18.88 8.12 -4.76
CA ILE A 215 18.40 7.73 -6.09
C ILE A 215 17.86 8.94 -6.88
N HIS A 216 17.23 9.89 -6.21
CA HIS A 216 16.69 11.10 -6.82
C HIS A 216 17.73 12.11 -7.30
N GLU A 217 19.02 11.94 -6.95
CA GLU A 217 20.13 12.76 -7.40
C GLU A 217 20.69 12.25 -8.75
N ASP A 218 20.45 10.97 -9.05
CA ASP A 218 20.90 10.30 -10.27
C ASP A 218 19.87 10.46 -11.39
N PRO A 219 20.29 10.80 -12.65
CA PRO A 219 19.36 10.95 -13.76
C PRO A 219 18.54 9.69 -14.07
N ASP A 220 19.15 8.49 -13.97
CA ASP A 220 18.45 7.23 -14.19
C ASP A 220 17.48 6.95 -13.05
N GLY A 221 17.93 7.19 -11.81
CA GLY A 221 17.09 7.09 -10.62
C GLY A 221 15.89 8.01 -10.67
N LYS A 222 16.04 9.27 -11.10
CA LYS A 222 14.92 10.21 -11.33
C LYS A 222 13.89 9.65 -12.29
N ARG A 223 14.32 9.07 -13.41
CA ARG A 223 13.38 8.49 -14.40
C ARG A 223 12.60 7.32 -13.79
N ILE A 224 13.27 6.48 -13.01
CA ILE A 224 12.64 5.36 -12.31
C ILE A 224 11.58 5.88 -11.32
N LEU A 225 11.92 6.85 -10.48
CA LEU A 225 10.98 7.45 -9.53
C LEU A 225 9.79 8.10 -10.22
N GLN A 226 10.03 8.90 -11.24
CA GLN A 226 8.99 9.58 -12.01
C GLN A 226 7.99 8.61 -12.65
N SER A 227 8.47 7.46 -13.13
CA SER A 227 7.59 6.42 -13.71
C SER A 227 6.58 5.88 -12.70
N ALA A 228 6.90 5.93 -11.41
CA ALA A 228 6.07 5.49 -10.29
C ALA A 228 5.43 6.66 -9.51
N ARG A 229 5.46 7.88 -10.05
CA ARG A 229 4.96 9.10 -9.41
C ARG A 229 5.59 9.38 -8.03
N MET A 230 6.85 8.98 -7.84
CA MET A 230 7.64 9.22 -6.63
C MET A 230 8.56 10.43 -6.81
N ALA A 231 8.75 11.22 -5.76
CA ALA A 231 9.71 12.31 -5.73
C ALA A 231 11.10 11.85 -5.25
N ARG A 232 11.14 11.08 -4.17
CA ARG A 232 12.38 10.58 -3.56
C ARG A 232 12.06 9.45 -2.58
N PHE A 233 13.10 8.86 -2.02
CA PHE A 233 13.01 8.06 -0.79
C PHE A 233 13.61 8.82 0.39
N VAL A 234 13.10 8.54 1.59
CA VAL A 234 13.57 9.12 2.85
C VAL A 234 13.82 8.03 3.90
N PRO A 235 14.74 8.26 4.85
CA PRO A 235 14.84 7.41 6.03
C PRO A 235 13.53 7.46 6.84
N VAL A 236 13.21 6.34 7.47
CA VAL A 236 12.09 6.20 8.40
C VAL A 236 12.51 5.33 9.58
N SER A 237 11.85 5.53 10.71
CA SER A 237 12.01 4.78 11.95
C SER A 237 10.79 3.93 12.26
N ASP A 238 10.93 2.98 13.18
CA ASP A 238 9.80 2.13 13.60
C ASP A 238 8.65 2.94 14.20
N SER A 239 8.96 4.00 14.95
CA SER A 239 7.95 4.89 15.57
C SER A 239 7.12 5.68 14.54
N ASP A 240 7.62 5.85 13.30
CA ASP A 240 6.82 6.48 12.24
C ASP A 240 5.57 5.65 11.88
N TYR A 241 5.56 4.34 12.24
CA TYR A 241 4.46 3.41 12.01
C TYR A 241 3.52 3.24 13.23
N ASP A 242 3.73 3.99 14.33
CA ASP A 242 2.82 3.99 15.49
C ASP A 242 1.38 4.39 15.15
N PRO A 243 1.11 5.32 14.20
CA PRO A 243 -0.25 5.57 13.75
C PRO A 243 -0.96 4.31 13.22
N ILE A 244 -0.25 3.43 12.50
CA ILE A 244 -0.83 2.16 12.01
C ILE A 244 -1.12 1.22 13.19
N ARG A 245 -0.23 1.11 14.18
CA ARG A 245 -0.45 0.31 15.40
C ARG A 245 -1.71 0.77 16.13
N LYS A 246 -1.84 2.09 16.32
CA LYS A 246 -3.01 2.70 16.96
C LYS A 246 -4.29 2.39 16.18
N MET A 247 -4.31 2.68 14.88
CA MET A 247 -5.49 2.42 14.04
C MET A 247 -5.86 0.94 14.03
N THR A 248 -4.87 0.03 14.01
CA THR A 248 -5.11 -1.41 14.05
C THR A 248 -5.76 -1.85 15.37
N ALA A 249 -5.27 -1.33 16.50
CA ALA A 249 -5.85 -1.62 17.81
C ALA A 249 -7.30 -1.11 17.93
N GLU A 250 -7.57 0.11 17.47
CA GLU A 250 -8.90 0.71 17.49
C GLU A 250 -9.86 0.05 16.48
N ALA A 251 -9.36 -0.45 15.36
CA ALA A 251 -10.13 -1.18 14.35
C ALA A 251 -10.58 -2.58 14.80
N ALA A 252 -9.95 -3.14 15.83
CA ALA A 252 -10.19 -4.53 16.28
C ALA A 252 -11.64 -4.78 16.73
N VAL A 253 -12.38 -3.74 17.11
CA VAL A 253 -13.79 -3.84 17.54
C VAL A 253 -14.77 -3.98 16.38
N VAL A 254 -14.31 -3.76 15.13
CA VAL A 254 -15.13 -3.88 13.93
C VAL A 254 -14.65 -5.07 13.11
N GLU A 255 -15.51 -6.07 12.94
CA GLU A 255 -15.24 -7.21 12.08
C GLU A 255 -16.19 -7.20 10.89
N PHE A 256 -15.66 -7.33 9.68
CA PHE A 256 -16.52 -7.53 8.52
C PHE A 256 -17.12 -8.94 8.57
N PRO A 257 -18.41 -9.08 8.23
CA PRO A 257 -19.04 -10.38 8.23
C PRO A 257 -18.29 -11.32 7.27
N HIS A 258 -17.79 -12.42 7.81
CA HIS A 258 -17.27 -13.48 6.97
C HIS A 258 -18.44 -14.04 6.13
N LYS A 259 -18.24 -14.22 4.82
CA LYS A 259 -19.19 -15.01 4.05
C LYS A 259 -19.27 -16.39 4.69
N GLY A 260 -20.41 -16.68 5.32
CA GLY A 260 -20.81 -18.07 5.49
C GLY A 260 -20.83 -18.73 4.11
N THR A 261 -20.10 -19.81 4.00
CA THR A 261 -20.07 -20.74 2.84
C THR A 261 -21.45 -21.10 2.36
#